data_3fb6843da37b57d1a2d297c931104222
#
_entry.id   3fb6843da37b57d1a2d297c931104222
#
_cell.length_a   1.000
_cell.length_b   1.000
_cell.length_c   1.000
_cell.angle_alpha   90.00
_cell.angle_beta   90.00
_cell.angle_gamma   90.00
#
_symmetry.space_group_name_H-M   'P 1'
#
loop_
_entity.id
_entity.type
_entity.pdbx_description
1 polymer ?
#
loop_
_entity_poly.entity_id
_entity_poly.type
_entity_poly.pdbx_seq_one_letter_code
_entity_poly.pdbx_strand_id
1 'polypeptide(L)'
;YYFKGFGLTEKTGIDLPGEVASLYIPEDTMSNVDLASSSFGQANKITPIQMITAYSAAINGGKLVTPYLVQEVVDADGNIVMEHETEEKRQVISEETSKTIREQLEAVVEGNGGHNAYIQGYRSGGKSGTSEKLDEYTEGQEMKYVASYGCFAPADDPEVIMLIMADEPDNSIAYYGSTVVVSYARTVMSEILPYLGFYPEYTDEEYADRNVTVPLVQEKSLDSATATLDDMGLSYEVVGEGSSVVSQCPKTGSVIEKGGTVILYTEENTEPEVVEVPNLIGLSAAEANTALTQLGLNIVTMGASSDNADAKVQFQSEPAGTSVEVGTVINLTMSINDQSG
;
A
#
# COMPACT_ATOMS: atom_id res chain seq x y z
N TYR A 1 30.54 13.24 -6.23
CA TYR A 1 29.61 14.00 -7.08
C TYR A 1 28.16 13.73 -6.69
N TYR A 2 27.68 12.49 -6.74
CA TYR A 2 26.28 12.16 -6.51
C TYR A 2 25.80 12.42 -5.07
N PHE A 3 26.60 12.20 -4.04
CA PHE A 3 26.26 12.56 -2.67
C PHE A 3 25.87 14.04 -2.54
N LYS A 4 26.67 14.94 -3.14
CA LYS A 4 26.36 16.38 -3.19
C LYS A 4 25.16 16.65 -4.12
N GLY A 5 25.13 15.98 -5.26
CA GLY A 5 24.03 16.12 -6.22
C GLY A 5 22.68 15.87 -5.59
N PHE A 6 22.52 14.74 -4.90
CA PHE A 6 21.29 14.33 -4.21
C PHE A 6 21.04 15.03 -2.86
N GLY A 7 21.83 16.03 -2.48
CA GLY A 7 21.62 16.81 -1.26
C GLY A 7 21.99 16.10 0.04
N LEU A 8 22.68 14.94 -0.02
CA LEU A 8 23.01 14.16 1.16
C LEU A 8 24.10 14.78 2.05
N THR A 9 24.73 15.86 1.62
CA THR A 9 25.81 16.57 2.34
C THR A 9 25.40 17.93 2.88
N GLU A 10 24.12 18.30 2.72
CA GLU A 10 23.57 19.58 3.14
C GLU A 10 22.19 19.39 3.79
N LYS A 11 21.71 20.39 4.51
CA LYS A 11 20.34 20.40 5.01
C LYS A 11 19.35 20.50 3.86
N THR A 12 18.20 19.86 4.00
CA THR A 12 17.14 19.90 2.99
C THR A 12 16.48 21.28 2.89
N GLY A 13 16.47 22.03 3.98
CA GLY A 13 15.79 23.31 4.07
C GLY A 13 14.30 23.21 4.32
N ILE A 14 13.84 22.05 4.84
CA ILE A 14 12.43 21.89 5.25
C ILE A 14 12.04 22.99 6.25
N ASP A 15 10.80 23.43 6.16
CA ASP A 15 10.20 24.48 6.98
C ASP A 15 9.90 24.07 8.44
N LEU A 16 10.64 23.08 8.96
CA LEU A 16 10.58 22.62 10.34
C LEU A 16 11.84 23.00 11.14
N PRO A 17 11.68 23.38 12.42
CA PRO A 17 12.82 23.61 13.28
C PRO A 17 13.52 22.29 13.66
N GLY A 18 14.84 22.38 13.91
CA GLY A 18 15.62 21.25 14.43
C GLY A 18 16.25 20.34 13.37
N GLU A 19 16.22 20.70 12.10
CA GLU A 19 16.93 19.96 11.07
C GLU A 19 18.44 19.94 11.35
N VAL A 20 19.02 18.72 11.39
CA VAL A 20 20.45 18.50 11.59
C VAL A 20 21.15 18.18 10.27
N ALA A 21 22.46 18.40 10.22
CA ALA A 21 23.26 18.01 9.06
C ALA A 21 23.62 16.50 9.14
N SER A 22 23.79 15.88 7.99
CA SER A 22 24.37 14.54 7.87
C SER A 22 25.83 14.51 8.35
N LEU A 23 26.28 13.33 8.72
CA LEU A 23 27.69 13.03 8.97
C LEU A 23 28.20 12.17 7.81
N TYR A 24 29.08 12.74 7.02
CA TYR A 24 29.78 12.02 5.95
C TYR A 24 31.27 12.33 6.01
N ILE A 25 32.09 11.43 5.47
CA ILE A 25 33.54 11.60 5.44
C ILE A 25 33.87 12.59 4.32
N PRO A 26 34.51 13.75 4.63
CA PRO A 26 34.89 14.73 3.62
C PRO A 26 35.79 14.14 2.54
N GLU A 27 35.67 14.63 1.31
CA GLU A 27 36.37 14.11 0.15
C GLU A 27 37.90 14.20 0.27
N ASP A 28 38.42 15.22 0.95
CA ASP A 28 39.83 15.47 1.20
C ASP A 28 40.46 14.56 2.26
N THR A 29 39.64 13.92 3.11
CA THR A 29 40.06 12.98 4.16
C THR A 29 39.63 11.55 3.87
N MET A 30 38.82 11.32 2.84
CA MET A 30 38.25 10.02 2.49
C MET A 30 39.32 9.04 2.01
N SER A 31 39.44 7.89 2.66
CA SER A 31 40.29 6.79 2.22
C SER A 31 39.62 5.98 1.09
N ASN A 32 40.39 5.12 0.42
CA ASN A 32 39.85 4.20 -0.58
C ASN A 32 38.84 3.20 0.04
N VAL A 33 38.99 2.86 1.31
CA VAL A 33 38.06 1.99 2.03
C VAL A 33 36.75 2.73 2.30
N ASP A 34 36.83 3.98 2.72
CA ASP A 34 35.66 4.82 2.96
C ASP A 34 34.87 5.05 1.65
N LEU A 35 35.58 5.30 0.55
CA LEU A 35 34.99 5.45 -0.77
C LEU A 35 34.24 4.16 -1.20
N ALA A 36 34.88 3.00 -1.01
CA ALA A 36 34.31 1.71 -1.32
C ALA A 36 33.06 1.44 -0.44
N SER A 37 33.14 1.68 0.87
CA SER A 37 32.04 1.48 1.81
C SER A 37 30.87 2.43 1.50
N SER A 38 31.17 3.69 1.22
CA SER A 38 30.14 4.67 0.85
C SER A 38 29.40 4.33 -0.45
N SER A 39 30.05 3.61 -1.38
CA SER A 39 29.44 3.26 -2.67
C SER A 39 28.25 2.30 -2.54
N PHE A 40 28.14 1.54 -1.45
CA PHE A 40 27.01 0.68 -1.14
C PHE A 40 26.23 1.10 0.11
N GLY A 41 26.41 2.38 0.54
CA GLY A 41 25.57 2.98 1.58
C GLY A 41 26.05 2.80 3.01
N GLN A 42 27.32 2.44 3.23
CA GLN A 42 27.94 2.36 4.55
C GLN A 42 28.82 3.59 4.85
N ALA A 43 29.24 3.73 6.12
CA ALA A 43 30.16 4.77 6.59
C ALA A 43 29.64 6.23 6.50
N ASN A 44 28.32 6.41 6.38
CA ASN A 44 27.67 7.73 6.37
C ASN A 44 26.42 7.70 7.28
N LYS A 45 26.16 8.83 7.96
CA LYS A 45 24.90 9.04 8.69
C LYS A 45 24.09 10.14 7.98
N ILE A 46 22.96 9.75 7.46
CA ILE A 46 22.07 10.59 6.67
C ILE A 46 20.74 10.66 7.40
N THR A 47 20.15 11.84 7.50
CA THR A 47 18.85 11.99 8.16
C THR A 47 17.73 11.37 7.30
N PRO A 48 16.65 10.87 7.91
CA PRO A 48 15.50 10.34 7.16
C PRO A 48 14.94 11.33 6.13
N ILE A 49 14.88 12.64 6.48
CA ILE A 49 14.39 13.66 5.56
C ILE A 49 15.33 13.87 4.35
N GLN A 50 16.64 13.82 4.56
CA GLN A 50 17.61 13.84 3.44
C GLN A 50 17.46 12.61 2.56
N MET A 51 17.29 11.43 3.17
CA MET A 51 17.17 10.18 2.43
C MET A 51 15.90 10.17 1.56
N ILE A 52 14.74 10.53 2.11
CA ILE A 52 13.48 10.53 1.34
C ILE A 52 13.49 11.61 0.25
N THR A 53 14.13 12.77 0.51
CA THR A 53 14.29 13.84 -0.49
C THR A 53 15.19 13.39 -1.65
N ALA A 54 16.31 12.73 -1.34
CA ALA A 54 17.20 12.16 -2.35
C ALA A 54 16.53 11.04 -3.14
N TYR A 55 15.75 10.18 -2.46
CA TYR A 55 14.99 9.12 -3.07
C TYR A 55 13.91 9.67 -4.01
N SER A 56 13.19 10.72 -3.57
CA SER A 56 12.26 11.46 -4.43
C SER A 56 12.96 11.97 -5.69
N ALA A 57 14.13 12.60 -5.58
CA ALA A 57 14.88 13.07 -6.73
C ALA A 57 15.31 11.94 -7.69
N ALA A 58 15.50 10.72 -7.20
CA ALA A 58 15.85 9.60 -8.06
C ALA A 58 14.67 9.12 -8.92
N ILE A 59 13.42 9.36 -8.50
CA ILE A 59 12.21 8.80 -9.15
C ILE A 59 11.30 9.86 -9.81
N ASN A 60 11.47 11.15 -9.52
CA ASN A 60 10.62 12.25 -10.00
C ASN A 60 11.12 12.95 -11.29
N GLY A 61 11.90 12.26 -12.09
CA GLY A 61 12.55 12.85 -13.27
C GLY A 61 13.93 13.45 -12.97
N GLY A 62 14.51 13.19 -11.80
CA GLY A 62 15.86 13.58 -11.42
C GLY A 62 15.99 14.95 -10.74
N LYS A 63 14.91 15.52 -10.24
CA LYS A 63 14.84 16.86 -9.67
C LYS A 63 14.95 16.85 -8.16
N LEU A 64 15.98 17.44 -7.60
CA LEU A 64 16.06 17.67 -6.16
C LEU A 64 15.22 18.90 -5.80
N VAL A 65 14.23 18.69 -4.93
CA VAL A 65 13.31 19.74 -4.46
C VAL A 65 13.53 20.06 -2.99
N THR A 66 13.10 21.25 -2.56
CA THR A 66 13.03 21.59 -1.13
C THR A 66 11.75 20.99 -0.56
N PRO A 67 11.81 20.07 0.44
CA PRO A 67 10.60 19.57 1.09
C PRO A 67 9.97 20.67 1.96
N TYR A 68 8.65 20.63 2.10
CA TYR A 68 7.88 21.54 2.96
C TYR A 68 6.66 20.85 3.57
N LEU A 69 6.12 21.42 4.64
CA LEU A 69 4.89 20.98 5.30
C LEU A 69 3.79 22.05 5.25
N VAL A 70 4.16 23.33 5.28
CA VAL A 70 3.19 24.43 5.26
C VAL A 70 2.88 24.76 3.82
N GLN A 71 1.69 24.40 3.36
CA GLN A 71 1.23 24.69 2.00
C GLN A 71 0.80 26.14 1.86
N GLU A 72 0.00 26.62 2.80
CA GLU A 72 -0.50 27.99 2.79
C GLU A 72 -0.69 28.54 4.23
N VAL A 73 -0.67 29.84 4.34
CA VAL A 73 -1.05 30.56 5.56
C VAL A 73 -2.16 31.53 5.18
N VAL A 74 -3.27 31.46 5.92
CA VAL A 74 -4.42 32.34 5.73
C VAL A 74 -4.60 33.27 6.92
N ASP A 75 -5.07 34.50 6.69
CA ASP A 75 -5.43 35.44 7.74
C ASP A 75 -6.80 35.12 8.37
N ALA A 76 -7.22 35.94 9.36
CA ALA A 76 -8.48 35.75 10.05
C ALA A 76 -9.72 35.96 9.13
N ASP A 77 -9.55 36.64 8.02
CA ASP A 77 -10.58 36.90 7.01
C ASP A 77 -10.63 35.85 5.90
N GLY A 78 -9.71 34.87 5.94
CA GLY A 78 -9.61 33.78 4.97
C GLY A 78 -8.80 34.14 3.71
N ASN A 79 -8.05 35.25 3.71
CA ASN A 79 -7.19 35.59 2.58
C ASN A 79 -5.85 34.85 2.70
N ILE A 80 -5.35 34.31 1.58
CA ILE A 80 -4.02 33.69 1.53
C ILE A 80 -2.95 34.77 1.69
N VAL A 81 -2.16 34.65 2.78
CA VAL A 81 -1.03 35.57 3.11
C VAL A 81 0.28 35.00 2.58
N MET A 82 0.38 33.68 2.50
CA MET A 82 1.53 32.95 1.97
C MET A 82 1.04 31.65 1.33
N GLU A 83 1.55 31.34 0.18
CA GLU A 83 1.39 30.05 -0.49
C GLU A 83 2.78 29.53 -0.84
N HIS A 84 3.00 28.25 -0.59
CA HIS A 84 4.26 27.60 -0.90
C HIS A 84 4.26 27.10 -2.35
N GLU A 85 5.29 27.48 -3.08
CA GLU A 85 5.56 26.92 -4.41
C GLU A 85 6.72 25.92 -4.31
N THR A 86 6.62 24.80 -5.02
CA THR A 86 7.67 23.79 -5.04
C THR A 86 8.96 24.38 -5.62
N GLU A 87 10.03 24.43 -4.81
CA GLU A 87 11.34 24.90 -5.21
C GLU A 87 12.20 23.76 -5.75
N GLU A 88 12.53 23.80 -7.03
CA GLU A 88 13.52 22.91 -7.65
C GLU A 88 14.93 23.44 -7.41
N LYS A 89 15.71 22.76 -6.56
CA LYS A 89 17.10 23.14 -6.28
C LYS A 89 18.02 22.89 -7.47
N ARG A 90 17.89 21.72 -8.11
CA ARG A 90 18.72 21.31 -9.25
C ARG A 90 18.27 20.00 -9.89
N GLN A 91 18.65 19.82 -11.15
CA GLN A 91 18.60 18.54 -11.84
C GLN A 91 19.83 17.70 -11.45
N VAL A 92 19.63 16.51 -10.87
CA VAL A 92 20.70 15.62 -10.39
C VAL A 92 21.08 14.57 -11.43
N ILE A 93 20.05 13.95 -12.02
CA ILE A 93 20.14 12.92 -13.06
C ILE A 93 19.15 13.26 -14.18
N SER A 94 19.32 12.66 -15.35
CA SER A 94 18.38 12.86 -16.44
C SER A 94 17.04 12.18 -16.15
N GLU A 95 15.98 12.63 -16.79
CA GLU A 95 14.65 12.01 -16.75
C GLU A 95 14.70 10.55 -17.20
N GLU A 96 15.46 10.24 -18.26
CA GLU A 96 15.69 8.89 -18.76
C GLU A 96 16.34 7.99 -17.69
N THR A 97 17.35 8.51 -16.96
CA THR A 97 17.98 7.77 -15.87
C THR A 97 16.99 7.53 -14.72
N SER A 98 16.20 8.54 -14.38
CA SER A 98 15.15 8.42 -13.36
C SER A 98 14.12 7.35 -13.72
N LYS A 99 13.67 7.34 -14.99
CA LYS A 99 12.78 6.29 -15.50
C LYS A 99 13.39 4.90 -15.36
N THR A 100 14.65 4.74 -15.79
CA THR A 100 15.35 3.45 -15.66
C THR A 100 15.47 3.00 -14.20
N ILE A 101 15.69 3.93 -13.26
CA ILE A 101 15.72 3.63 -11.83
C ILE A 101 14.34 3.13 -11.35
N ARG A 102 13.26 3.79 -11.74
CA ARG A 102 11.90 3.34 -11.39
C ARG A 102 11.63 1.92 -11.88
N GLU A 103 11.91 1.63 -13.15
CA GLU A 103 11.75 0.31 -13.75
C GLU A 103 12.56 -0.77 -13.00
N GLN A 104 13.79 -0.46 -12.60
CA GLN A 104 14.62 -1.39 -11.83
C GLN A 104 14.09 -1.60 -10.40
N LEU A 105 13.59 -0.56 -9.75
CA LEU A 105 13.04 -0.65 -8.40
C LEU A 105 11.67 -1.36 -8.38
N GLU A 106 10.88 -1.22 -9.44
CA GLU A 106 9.66 -2.01 -9.66
C GLU A 106 10.01 -3.49 -9.83
N ALA A 107 10.96 -3.82 -10.70
CA ALA A 107 11.42 -5.19 -10.90
C ALA A 107 11.97 -5.86 -9.62
N VAL A 108 12.51 -5.08 -8.66
CA VAL A 108 12.90 -5.59 -7.34
C VAL A 108 11.69 -6.05 -6.54
N VAL A 109 10.58 -5.31 -6.58
CA VAL A 109 9.34 -5.64 -5.87
C VAL A 109 8.64 -6.83 -6.50
N GLU A 110 8.58 -6.91 -7.82
CA GLU A 110 7.99 -8.02 -8.56
C GLU A 110 8.81 -9.32 -8.43
N GLY A 111 10.12 -9.19 -8.24
CA GLY A 111 11.04 -10.33 -8.16
C GLY A 111 11.07 -11.00 -6.78
N ASN A 112 11.63 -12.21 -6.74
CA ASN A 112 11.71 -13.04 -5.53
C ASN A 112 12.40 -12.36 -4.33
N GLY A 113 13.26 -11.35 -4.55
CA GLY A 113 13.96 -10.64 -3.49
C GLY A 113 13.15 -9.55 -2.80
N GLY A 114 12.07 -9.08 -3.43
CA GLY A 114 11.23 -7.98 -2.96
C GLY A 114 9.76 -8.32 -2.77
N HIS A 115 9.38 -9.57 -3.03
CA HIS A 115 7.97 -10.00 -3.05
C HIS A 115 7.21 -9.73 -1.75
N ASN A 116 7.89 -9.64 -0.59
CA ASN A 116 7.26 -9.22 0.66
C ASN A 116 6.72 -7.79 0.62
N ALA A 117 7.21 -6.95 -0.32
CA ALA A 117 6.75 -5.59 -0.54
C ALA A 117 5.63 -5.50 -1.58
N TYR A 118 5.39 -6.57 -2.32
CA TYR A 118 4.40 -6.59 -3.39
C TYR A 118 2.99 -6.30 -2.87
N ILE A 119 2.34 -5.34 -3.48
CA ILE A 119 0.95 -4.97 -3.19
C ILE A 119 0.15 -5.39 -4.41
N GLN A 120 -0.73 -6.36 -4.22
CA GLN A 120 -1.55 -6.91 -5.30
C GLN A 120 -2.35 -5.82 -6.01
N GLY A 121 -2.27 -5.79 -7.32
CA GLY A 121 -2.93 -4.80 -8.16
C GLY A 121 -2.26 -3.43 -8.19
N TYR A 122 -1.11 -3.22 -7.54
CA TYR A 122 -0.41 -1.94 -7.58
C TYR A 122 1.00 -2.09 -8.12
N ARG A 123 1.30 -1.29 -9.12
CA ARG A 123 2.67 -1.12 -9.58
C ARG A 123 3.42 -0.23 -8.59
N SER A 124 4.38 -0.81 -7.88
CA SER A 124 5.17 -0.09 -6.88
C SER A 124 6.65 -0.45 -6.99
N GLY A 125 7.50 0.49 -6.66
CA GLY A 125 8.93 0.27 -6.62
C GLY A 125 9.47 0.43 -5.20
N GLY A 126 10.58 -0.25 -4.88
CA GLY A 126 11.15 -0.11 -3.56
C GLY A 126 12.53 -0.72 -3.39
N LYS A 127 13.20 -0.34 -2.29
CA LYS A 127 14.52 -0.85 -1.92
C LYS A 127 14.68 -0.95 -0.41
N SER A 128 15.10 -2.12 0.06
CA SER A 128 15.50 -2.34 1.44
C SER A 128 16.92 -1.85 1.70
N GLY A 129 17.18 -1.41 2.93
CA GLY A 129 18.49 -1.10 3.46
C GLY A 129 18.69 -1.78 4.81
N THR A 130 19.93 -2.14 5.10
CA THR A 130 20.34 -2.65 6.41
C THR A 130 21.72 -2.07 6.70
N SER A 131 21.80 -1.24 7.73
CA SER A 131 23.04 -0.57 8.12
C SER A 131 23.52 -1.05 9.48
N GLU A 132 24.82 -1.29 9.60
CA GLU A 132 25.47 -1.59 10.87
C GLU A 132 25.79 -0.31 11.64
N LYS A 133 25.56 -0.31 12.96
CA LYS A 133 25.91 0.82 13.85
C LYS A 133 27.36 0.64 14.36
N LEU A 134 28.33 0.75 13.45
CA LEU A 134 29.74 0.50 13.73
C LEU A 134 30.36 1.40 14.80
N ASP A 135 29.87 2.63 14.93
CA ASP A 135 30.32 3.59 15.93
C ASP A 135 29.83 3.28 17.36
N GLU A 136 28.79 2.45 17.47
CA GLU A 136 28.29 1.94 18.75
C GLU A 136 28.80 0.53 19.08
N TYR A 137 29.54 -0.10 18.16
CA TYR A 137 30.05 -1.46 18.34
C TYR A 137 31.25 -1.49 19.27
N THR A 138 31.23 -2.41 20.25
CA THR A 138 32.35 -2.74 21.09
C THR A 138 32.64 -4.23 20.95
N GLU A 139 33.91 -4.60 20.86
CA GLU A 139 34.33 -6.00 20.73
C GLU A 139 33.72 -6.87 21.83
N GLY A 140 33.06 -7.95 21.43
CA GLY A 140 32.35 -8.88 22.33
C GLY A 140 30.88 -8.51 22.61
N GLN A 141 30.38 -7.44 22.07
CA GLN A 141 28.94 -7.09 22.06
C GLN A 141 28.26 -7.53 20.75
N GLU A 142 26.97 -7.66 20.79
CA GLU A 142 26.18 -7.94 19.60
C GLU A 142 26.11 -6.68 18.71
N MET A 143 26.24 -6.88 17.37
CA MET A 143 26.12 -5.80 16.40
C MET A 143 24.68 -5.27 16.37
N LYS A 144 24.54 -3.95 16.39
CA LYS A 144 23.26 -3.25 16.24
C LYS A 144 23.04 -2.83 14.80
N TYR A 145 21.80 -2.82 14.37
CA TYR A 145 21.40 -2.51 12.99
C TYR A 145 20.34 -1.43 12.92
N VAL A 146 20.27 -0.78 11.75
CA VAL A 146 19.12 0.01 11.32
C VAL A 146 18.54 -0.68 10.10
N ALA A 147 17.33 -1.18 10.23
CA ALA A 147 16.57 -1.76 9.13
C ALA A 147 15.74 -0.66 8.46
N SER A 148 15.73 -0.58 7.13
CA SER A 148 14.98 0.44 6.40
C SER A 148 14.38 -0.10 5.12
N TYR A 149 13.29 0.55 4.67
CA TYR A 149 12.68 0.30 3.36
C TYR A 149 12.11 1.62 2.82
N GLY A 150 12.56 1.98 1.61
CA GLY A 150 11.99 3.08 0.85
C GLY A 150 11.13 2.51 -0.28
N CYS A 151 9.91 3.01 -0.47
CA CYS A 151 9.01 2.59 -1.54
C CYS A 151 8.22 3.76 -2.10
N PHE A 152 7.69 3.57 -3.29
CA PHE A 152 6.89 4.56 -3.99
C PHE A 152 5.85 3.90 -4.89
N ALA A 153 4.79 4.64 -5.19
CA ALA A 153 3.74 4.24 -6.12
C ALA A 153 3.04 5.49 -6.69
N PRO A 154 2.40 5.39 -7.89
CA PRO A 154 2.58 4.34 -8.91
C PRO A 154 4.03 4.27 -9.41
N ALA A 155 4.47 3.13 -9.97
CA ALA A 155 5.88 2.97 -10.37
C ALA A 155 6.26 3.80 -11.60
N ASP A 156 5.34 4.02 -12.52
CA ASP A 156 5.53 4.77 -13.76
C ASP A 156 5.43 6.29 -13.56
N ASP A 157 4.53 6.75 -12.68
CA ASP A 157 4.36 8.17 -12.34
C ASP A 157 4.20 8.33 -10.81
N PRO A 158 5.29 8.35 -10.05
CA PRO A 158 5.25 8.34 -8.59
C PRO A 158 4.61 9.58 -7.99
N GLU A 159 3.53 9.38 -7.25
CA GLU A 159 2.80 10.41 -6.51
C GLU A 159 3.05 10.33 -5.01
N VAL A 160 3.40 9.14 -4.51
CA VAL A 160 3.69 8.93 -3.10
C VAL A 160 5.00 8.19 -2.92
N ILE A 161 5.79 8.66 -1.97
CA ILE A 161 7.00 7.99 -1.50
C ILE A 161 6.96 7.83 0.01
N MET A 162 7.42 6.69 0.50
CA MET A 162 7.49 6.39 1.92
C MET A 162 8.85 5.81 2.29
N LEU A 163 9.36 6.21 3.45
CA LEU A 163 10.52 5.61 4.10
C LEU A 163 10.13 5.11 5.48
N ILE A 164 10.27 3.81 5.71
CA ILE A 164 10.10 3.19 7.02
C ILE A 164 11.45 2.73 7.53
N MET A 165 11.70 2.95 8.82
CA MET A 165 12.94 2.59 9.49
C MET A 165 12.63 1.96 10.86
N ALA A 166 13.40 0.94 11.22
CA ALA A 166 13.47 0.38 12.58
C ALA A 166 14.89 0.50 13.08
N ASP A 167 15.09 1.23 14.15
CA ASP A 167 16.38 1.37 14.83
C ASP A 167 16.51 0.29 15.89
N GLU A 168 17.60 -0.46 15.85
CA GLU A 168 17.91 -1.57 16.75
C GLU A 168 16.76 -2.61 16.83
N PRO A 169 16.36 -3.22 15.71
CA PRO A 169 15.40 -4.32 15.75
C PRO A 169 15.98 -5.49 16.57
N ASP A 170 15.12 -6.33 17.11
CA ASP A 170 15.54 -7.52 17.85
C ASP A 170 16.27 -8.52 16.93
N ASN A 171 17.59 -8.55 17.01
CA ASN A 171 18.44 -9.40 16.17
C ASN A 171 18.16 -10.88 16.35
N SER A 172 17.62 -11.30 17.50
CA SER A 172 17.24 -12.70 17.74
C SER A 172 16.06 -13.15 16.86
N ILE A 173 15.28 -12.19 16.33
CA ILE A 173 14.16 -12.41 15.43
C ILE A 173 14.58 -12.11 13.98
N ALA A 174 14.96 -10.89 13.69
CA ALA A 174 15.41 -10.44 12.36
C ALA A 174 16.03 -9.04 12.42
N TYR A 175 16.96 -8.74 11.51
CA TYR A 175 17.56 -7.41 11.39
C TYR A 175 17.62 -6.86 9.95
N TYR A 176 17.28 -7.66 8.95
CA TYR A 176 17.24 -7.19 7.55
C TYR A 176 16.03 -6.32 7.28
N GLY A 177 16.23 -5.19 6.60
CA GLY A 177 15.13 -4.30 6.16
C GLY A 177 14.06 -5.02 5.37
N SER A 178 14.45 -5.98 4.51
CA SER A 178 13.53 -6.81 3.72
C SER A 178 12.65 -7.76 4.57
N THR A 179 12.94 -7.92 5.85
CA THR A 179 12.18 -8.79 6.76
C THR A 179 11.48 -7.98 7.84
N VAL A 180 12.18 -6.99 8.42
CA VAL A 180 11.69 -6.24 9.60
C VAL A 180 10.63 -5.22 9.23
N VAL A 181 10.86 -4.40 8.18
CA VAL A 181 10.01 -3.22 7.92
C VAL A 181 9.17 -3.31 6.65
N VAL A 182 9.47 -4.24 5.74
CA VAL A 182 8.77 -4.33 4.44
C VAL A 182 7.29 -4.65 4.60
N SER A 183 6.92 -5.55 5.50
CA SER A 183 5.52 -5.91 5.75
C SER A 183 4.70 -4.71 6.25
N TYR A 184 5.28 -3.89 7.11
CA TYR A 184 4.64 -2.65 7.57
C TYR A 184 4.49 -1.65 6.43
N ALA A 185 5.54 -1.50 5.60
CA ALA A 185 5.49 -0.63 4.43
C ALA A 185 4.37 -1.04 3.48
N ARG A 186 4.25 -2.35 3.18
CA ARG A 186 3.18 -2.90 2.35
C ARG A 186 1.80 -2.57 2.94
N THR A 187 1.58 -2.84 4.23
CA THR A 187 0.30 -2.57 4.89
C THR A 187 -0.07 -1.09 4.80
N VAL A 188 0.86 -0.19 5.16
CA VAL A 188 0.60 1.25 5.13
C VAL A 188 0.32 1.74 3.71
N MET A 189 1.11 1.31 2.71
CA MET A 189 0.89 1.70 1.31
C MET A 189 -0.44 1.17 0.77
N SER A 190 -0.84 -0.07 1.13
CA SER A 190 -2.12 -0.63 0.68
C SER A 190 -3.34 0.14 1.22
N GLU A 191 -3.19 0.86 2.33
CA GLU A 191 -4.24 1.73 2.88
C GLU A 191 -4.17 3.16 2.32
N ILE A 192 -2.95 3.68 2.11
CA ILE A 192 -2.74 5.05 1.61
C ILE A 192 -3.16 5.18 0.13
N LEU A 193 -2.82 4.20 -0.70
CA LEU A 193 -3.06 4.31 -2.15
C LEU A 193 -4.55 4.49 -2.49
N PRO A 194 -5.50 3.68 -1.99
CA PRO A 194 -6.92 3.91 -2.23
C PRO A 194 -7.42 5.23 -1.62
N TYR A 195 -6.89 5.63 -0.46
CA TYR A 195 -7.22 6.91 0.17
C TYR A 195 -6.83 8.11 -0.70
N LEU A 196 -5.71 8.02 -1.42
CA LEU A 196 -5.25 9.04 -2.37
C LEU A 196 -5.93 8.94 -3.74
N GLY A 197 -6.82 7.96 -3.96
CA GLY A 197 -7.54 7.77 -5.20
C GLY A 197 -6.83 6.88 -6.23
N PHE A 198 -5.74 6.20 -5.83
CA PHE A 198 -5.09 5.19 -6.65
C PHE A 198 -5.76 3.85 -6.39
N TYR A 199 -6.31 3.24 -7.44
CA TYR A 199 -6.99 1.95 -7.33
C TYR A 199 -6.14 0.84 -7.92
N PRO A 200 -6.29 -0.41 -7.40
CA PRO A 200 -5.47 -1.51 -7.86
C PRO A 200 -5.83 -1.94 -9.29
N GLU A 201 -4.85 -2.25 -10.11
CA GLU A 201 -4.98 -2.91 -11.41
C GLU A 201 -4.51 -4.36 -11.29
N TYR A 202 -5.46 -5.33 -11.33
CA TYR A 202 -5.15 -6.74 -11.19
C TYR A 202 -4.92 -7.39 -12.54
N THR A 203 -3.92 -8.25 -12.62
CA THR A 203 -3.79 -9.19 -13.72
C THR A 203 -4.91 -10.25 -13.65
N ASP A 204 -5.18 -10.96 -14.76
CA ASP A 204 -6.16 -12.04 -14.77
C ASP A 204 -5.85 -13.12 -13.72
N GLU A 205 -4.57 -13.37 -13.44
CA GLU A 205 -4.11 -14.32 -12.42
C GLU A 205 -4.38 -13.80 -11.02
N GLU A 206 -4.04 -12.56 -10.74
CA GLU A 206 -4.34 -11.92 -9.45
C GLU A 206 -5.84 -11.82 -9.20
N TYR A 207 -6.61 -11.52 -10.24
CA TYR A 207 -8.06 -11.46 -10.14
C TYR A 207 -8.67 -12.83 -9.82
N ALA A 208 -8.18 -13.89 -10.46
CA ALA A 208 -8.60 -15.26 -10.15
C ALA A 208 -8.26 -15.65 -8.69
N ASP A 209 -7.12 -15.18 -8.20
CA ASP A 209 -6.69 -15.42 -6.81
C ASP A 209 -7.48 -14.61 -5.76
N ARG A 210 -8.17 -13.56 -6.18
CA ARG A 210 -9.03 -12.75 -5.28
C ARG A 210 -10.37 -13.42 -4.99
N ASN A 211 -10.86 -14.22 -5.91
CA ASN A 211 -12.17 -14.84 -5.80
C ASN A 211 -12.08 -16.18 -5.09
N VAL A 212 -12.99 -16.41 -4.16
CA VAL A 212 -13.12 -17.64 -3.41
C VAL A 212 -14.54 -18.19 -3.59
N THR A 213 -14.64 -19.49 -3.82
CA THR A 213 -15.92 -20.17 -3.82
C THR A 213 -16.34 -20.46 -2.38
N VAL A 214 -17.51 -19.96 -1.99
CA VAL A 214 -18.08 -20.16 -0.65
C VAL A 214 -18.25 -21.67 -0.37
N PRO A 215 -17.60 -22.20 0.67
CA PRO A 215 -17.66 -23.63 0.99
C PRO A 215 -19.01 -24.02 1.60
N LEU A 216 -19.31 -25.31 1.59
CA LEU A 216 -20.43 -25.87 2.36
C LEU A 216 -20.03 -25.95 3.84
N VAL A 217 -20.62 -25.08 4.66
CA VAL A 217 -20.46 -25.11 6.12
C VAL A 217 -21.74 -25.41 6.86
N GLN A 218 -22.87 -25.52 6.16
CA GLN A 218 -24.14 -25.97 6.71
C GLN A 218 -24.00 -27.39 7.28
N GLU A 219 -24.66 -27.67 8.39
CA GLU A 219 -24.60 -28.91 9.18
C GLU A 219 -23.24 -29.16 9.88
N LYS A 220 -22.28 -28.28 9.77
CA LYS A 220 -21.02 -28.35 10.55
C LYS A 220 -21.23 -27.73 11.94
N SER A 221 -20.37 -28.15 12.90
CA SER A 221 -20.26 -27.41 14.15
C SER A 221 -19.74 -25.99 13.85
N LEU A 222 -20.11 -25.00 14.65
CA LEU A 222 -19.70 -23.61 14.47
C LEU A 222 -18.19 -23.50 14.42
N ASP A 223 -17.43 -24.14 15.32
CA ASP A 223 -15.98 -24.16 15.34
C ASP A 223 -15.37 -24.70 14.02
N SER A 224 -15.96 -25.75 13.45
CA SER A 224 -15.49 -26.33 12.19
C SER A 224 -15.85 -25.44 10.99
N ALA A 225 -16.98 -24.76 11.04
CA ALA A 225 -17.42 -23.83 10.00
C ALA A 225 -16.51 -22.61 9.95
N THR A 226 -16.28 -21.97 11.09
CA THR A 226 -15.42 -20.79 11.19
C THR A 226 -13.98 -21.09 10.78
N ALA A 227 -13.39 -22.18 11.28
CA ALA A 227 -12.06 -22.62 10.83
C ALA A 227 -11.98 -22.86 9.32
N THR A 228 -13.05 -23.43 8.72
CA THR A 228 -13.07 -23.62 7.25
C THR A 228 -13.08 -22.28 6.49
N LEU A 229 -13.80 -21.28 7.01
CA LEU A 229 -13.85 -19.94 6.38
C LEU A 229 -12.54 -19.18 6.58
N ASP A 230 -11.96 -19.23 7.77
CA ASP A 230 -10.65 -18.63 8.08
C ASP A 230 -9.54 -19.18 7.17
N ASP A 231 -9.50 -20.52 6.97
CA ASP A 231 -8.54 -21.17 6.07
C ASP A 231 -8.68 -20.72 4.60
N MET A 232 -9.87 -20.28 4.21
CA MET A 232 -10.16 -19.76 2.88
C MET A 232 -10.02 -18.23 2.77
N GLY A 233 -9.67 -17.55 3.87
CA GLY A 233 -9.54 -16.09 3.91
C GLY A 233 -10.89 -15.37 3.80
N LEU A 234 -11.97 -15.99 4.29
CA LEU A 234 -13.30 -15.42 4.35
C LEU A 234 -13.63 -14.95 5.77
N SER A 235 -14.28 -13.81 5.87
CA SER A 235 -14.88 -13.33 7.12
C SER A 235 -16.21 -14.00 7.37
N TYR A 236 -16.68 -13.97 8.61
CA TYR A 236 -18.00 -14.52 8.96
C TYR A 236 -18.68 -13.71 10.05
N GLU A 237 -20.01 -13.77 10.05
CA GLU A 237 -20.86 -13.27 11.11
C GLU A 237 -21.80 -14.39 11.58
N VAL A 238 -21.96 -14.53 12.89
CA VAL A 238 -22.80 -15.59 13.49
C VAL A 238 -24.10 -14.98 14.00
N VAL A 239 -25.21 -15.53 13.54
CA VAL A 239 -26.57 -15.15 13.96
C VAL A 239 -27.20 -16.29 14.70
N GLY A 240 -27.57 -16.05 15.97
CA GLY A 240 -28.10 -17.04 16.91
C GLY A 240 -27.06 -17.58 17.90
N GLU A 241 -27.49 -18.39 18.85
CA GLU A 241 -26.67 -18.94 19.94
C GLU A 241 -26.42 -20.47 19.81
N GLY A 242 -26.78 -21.04 18.66
CA GLY A 242 -26.61 -22.47 18.40
C GLY A 242 -25.15 -22.88 18.19
N SER A 243 -24.85 -24.17 18.41
CA SER A 243 -23.50 -24.72 18.26
C SER A 243 -23.18 -25.30 16.88
N SER A 244 -24.16 -25.27 15.96
CA SER A 244 -24.02 -25.77 14.59
C SER A 244 -24.68 -24.84 13.59
N VAL A 245 -24.17 -24.82 12.37
CA VAL A 245 -24.67 -23.97 11.28
C VAL A 245 -25.91 -24.64 10.66
N VAL A 246 -27.03 -23.95 10.73
CA VAL A 246 -28.31 -24.38 10.12
C VAL A 246 -28.44 -23.92 8.68
N SER A 247 -28.04 -22.66 8.42
CA SER A 247 -28.00 -22.07 7.07
C SER A 247 -26.89 -21.06 6.95
N GLN A 248 -26.57 -20.70 5.72
CA GLN A 248 -25.52 -19.74 5.40
C GLN A 248 -25.91 -18.81 4.23
N CYS A 249 -25.45 -17.57 4.26
CA CYS A 249 -25.53 -16.60 3.17
C CYS A 249 -24.14 -15.94 2.97
N PRO A 250 -23.53 -15.96 1.76
CA PRO A 250 -24.05 -16.53 0.51
C PRO A 250 -24.17 -18.06 0.54
N LYS A 251 -24.93 -18.58 -0.42
CA LYS A 251 -25.07 -20.04 -0.58
C LYS A 251 -23.74 -20.69 -0.98
N THR A 252 -23.59 -21.96 -0.62
CA THR A 252 -22.49 -22.80 -1.11
C THR A 252 -22.36 -22.71 -2.62
N GLY A 253 -21.12 -22.57 -3.12
CA GLY A 253 -20.82 -22.44 -4.54
C GLY A 253 -20.92 -21.02 -5.09
N SER A 254 -21.42 -20.05 -4.32
CA SER A 254 -21.29 -18.63 -4.68
C SER A 254 -19.81 -18.25 -4.74
N VAL A 255 -19.47 -17.37 -5.66
CA VAL A 255 -18.12 -16.77 -5.75
C VAL A 255 -18.18 -15.43 -5.06
N ILE A 256 -17.24 -15.13 -4.18
CA ILE A 256 -17.07 -13.83 -3.53
C ILE A 256 -15.57 -13.48 -3.49
N GLU A 257 -15.26 -12.22 -3.28
CA GLU A 257 -13.87 -11.82 -3.09
C GLU A 257 -13.33 -12.31 -1.73
N LYS A 258 -12.03 -12.60 -1.64
CA LYS A 258 -11.34 -12.88 -0.36
C LYS A 258 -11.59 -11.73 0.61
N GLY A 259 -11.85 -12.07 1.87
CA GLY A 259 -12.29 -11.11 2.89
C GLY A 259 -13.79 -10.84 2.89
N GLY A 260 -14.53 -11.32 1.90
CA GLY A 260 -16.00 -11.26 1.88
C GLY A 260 -16.60 -12.02 3.06
N THR A 261 -17.79 -11.60 3.47
CA THR A 261 -18.43 -12.10 4.72
C THR A 261 -19.47 -13.17 4.42
N VAL A 262 -19.40 -14.27 5.17
CA VAL A 262 -20.41 -15.34 5.18
C VAL A 262 -21.21 -15.25 6.47
N ILE A 263 -22.52 -15.04 6.35
CA ILE A 263 -23.43 -15.06 7.50
C ILE A 263 -23.77 -16.51 7.82
N LEU A 264 -23.58 -16.89 9.08
CA LEU A 264 -23.83 -18.23 9.62
C LEU A 264 -25.04 -18.18 10.57
N TYR A 265 -26.14 -18.74 10.15
CA TYR A 265 -27.35 -18.90 11.00
C TYR A 265 -27.24 -20.19 11.79
N THR A 266 -27.37 -20.11 13.11
CA THR A 266 -27.23 -21.27 14.02
C THR A 266 -28.54 -21.77 14.61
N GLU A 267 -29.68 -21.14 14.26
CA GLU A 267 -31.01 -21.49 14.73
C GLU A 267 -31.97 -21.61 13.56
N GLU A 268 -32.91 -22.61 13.65
CA GLU A 268 -33.98 -22.75 12.69
C GLU A 268 -35.00 -21.60 12.81
N ASN A 269 -35.51 -21.14 11.68
CA ASN A 269 -36.48 -20.03 11.56
C ASN A 269 -35.97 -18.65 12.01
N THR A 270 -34.68 -18.43 12.02
CA THR A 270 -34.14 -17.09 12.13
C THR A 270 -34.51 -16.27 10.88
N GLU A 271 -35.21 -15.15 11.06
CA GLU A 271 -35.50 -14.25 9.95
C GLU A 271 -34.21 -13.54 9.55
N PRO A 272 -33.75 -13.67 8.28
CA PRO A 272 -32.57 -12.98 7.83
C PRO A 272 -32.75 -11.45 7.90
N GLU A 273 -31.73 -10.75 8.30
CA GLU A 273 -31.66 -9.30 8.12
C GLU A 273 -31.66 -8.97 6.62
N VAL A 274 -32.50 -8.04 6.23
CA VAL A 274 -32.62 -7.59 4.84
C VAL A 274 -32.25 -6.12 4.71
N VAL A 275 -31.56 -5.78 3.62
CA VAL A 275 -31.12 -4.43 3.29
C VAL A 275 -31.53 -4.09 1.86
N GLU A 276 -31.69 -2.80 1.57
CA GLU A 276 -31.98 -2.36 0.21
C GLU A 276 -30.67 -2.16 -0.56
N VAL A 277 -30.60 -2.75 -1.75
CA VAL A 277 -29.46 -2.58 -2.66
C VAL A 277 -29.39 -1.13 -3.14
N PRO A 278 -28.26 -0.44 -2.96
CA PRO A 278 -28.12 0.96 -3.42
C PRO A 278 -27.97 1.04 -4.94
N ASN A 279 -28.13 2.24 -5.48
CA ASN A 279 -27.79 2.48 -6.88
C ASN A 279 -26.27 2.60 -7.01
N LEU A 280 -25.66 1.64 -7.70
CA LEU A 280 -24.21 1.53 -7.91
C LEU A 280 -23.80 2.00 -9.32
N ILE A 281 -24.75 2.21 -10.22
CA ILE A 281 -24.47 2.61 -11.61
C ILE A 281 -23.70 3.92 -11.64
N GLY A 282 -22.58 3.95 -12.37
CA GLY A 282 -21.71 5.11 -12.51
C GLY A 282 -20.66 5.26 -11.39
N LEU A 283 -20.71 4.43 -10.34
CA LEU A 283 -19.67 4.40 -9.31
C LEU A 283 -18.42 3.67 -9.81
N SER A 284 -17.28 3.99 -9.25
CA SER A 284 -16.06 3.14 -9.35
C SER A 284 -16.25 1.84 -8.56
N ALA A 285 -15.40 0.85 -8.81
CA ALA A 285 -15.42 -0.41 -8.06
C ALA A 285 -15.23 -0.18 -6.55
N ALA A 286 -14.34 0.72 -6.17
CA ALA A 286 -14.06 1.05 -4.76
C ALA A 286 -15.25 1.75 -4.07
N GLU A 287 -15.89 2.71 -4.75
CA GLU A 287 -17.08 3.36 -4.23
C GLU A 287 -18.24 2.36 -4.05
N ALA A 288 -18.42 1.48 -5.04
CA ALA A 288 -19.43 0.42 -4.99
C ALA A 288 -19.15 -0.59 -3.87
N ASN A 289 -17.89 -1.02 -3.71
CA ASN A 289 -17.49 -1.90 -2.63
C ASN A 289 -17.74 -1.27 -1.25
N THR A 290 -17.38 -0.01 -1.07
CA THR A 290 -17.64 0.72 0.18
C THR A 290 -19.14 0.76 0.49
N ALA A 291 -19.96 1.09 -0.51
CA ALA A 291 -21.41 1.16 -0.33
C ALA A 291 -22.03 -0.20 0.03
N LEU A 292 -21.56 -1.29 -0.60
CA LEU A 292 -22.06 -2.65 -0.34
C LEU A 292 -21.57 -3.19 1.02
N THR A 293 -20.30 -3.00 1.35
CA THR A 293 -19.72 -3.46 2.62
C THR A 293 -20.39 -2.80 3.82
N GLN A 294 -20.75 -1.52 3.74
CA GLN A 294 -21.50 -0.82 4.80
C GLN A 294 -22.90 -1.44 5.06
N LEU A 295 -23.44 -2.16 4.09
CA LEU A 295 -24.72 -2.86 4.17
C LEU A 295 -24.55 -4.37 4.41
N GLY A 296 -23.32 -4.84 4.66
CA GLY A 296 -23.03 -6.26 4.85
C GLY A 296 -23.22 -7.10 3.58
N LEU A 297 -23.17 -6.49 2.40
CA LEU A 297 -23.28 -7.16 1.11
C LEU A 297 -21.91 -7.49 0.52
N ASN A 298 -21.82 -8.58 -0.22
CA ASN A 298 -20.61 -8.97 -0.94
C ASN A 298 -20.62 -8.43 -2.38
N ILE A 299 -19.44 -8.24 -2.94
CA ILE A 299 -19.23 -7.76 -4.30
C ILE A 299 -18.46 -8.80 -5.13
N VAL A 300 -18.78 -8.89 -6.41
CA VAL A 300 -17.93 -9.47 -7.45
C VAL A 300 -17.96 -8.54 -8.66
N THR A 301 -16.80 -8.12 -9.12
CA THR A 301 -16.67 -7.25 -10.29
C THR A 301 -16.26 -8.07 -11.52
N MET A 302 -16.81 -7.75 -12.68
CA MET A 302 -16.55 -8.40 -13.98
C MET A 302 -16.47 -7.34 -15.08
N GLY A 303 -15.81 -7.68 -16.19
CA GLY A 303 -15.75 -6.84 -17.38
C GLY A 303 -14.44 -6.08 -17.54
N ALA A 304 -14.48 -4.88 -18.08
CA ALA A 304 -13.29 -4.03 -18.19
C ALA A 304 -12.70 -3.83 -16.81
N SER A 305 -11.35 -3.88 -16.72
CA SER A 305 -10.67 -4.03 -15.43
C SER A 305 -11.30 -3.11 -14.39
N SER A 306 -11.81 -3.72 -13.34
CA SER A 306 -12.44 -3.05 -12.18
C SER A 306 -11.52 -2.00 -11.54
N ASP A 307 -10.31 -1.90 -12.03
CA ASP A 307 -9.15 -1.24 -11.48
C ASP A 307 -8.74 0.00 -12.28
N ASN A 308 -9.36 0.22 -13.44
CA ASN A 308 -9.20 1.48 -14.15
C ASN A 308 -10.07 2.54 -13.47
N ALA A 309 -9.48 3.67 -13.08
CA ALA A 309 -10.19 4.80 -12.45
C ALA A 309 -11.36 5.31 -13.32
N ASP A 310 -11.28 5.13 -14.63
CA ASP A 310 -12.31 5.46 -15.59
C ASP A 310 -13.38 4.36 -15.73
N ALA A 311 -13.12 3.14 -15.19
CA ALA A 311 -14.10 2.07 -15.20
C ALA A 311 -15.22 2.39 -14.21
N LYS A 312 -16.45 2.37 -14.73
CA LYS A 312 -17.66 2.64 -13.96
C LYS A 312 -18.61 1.46 -14.04
N VAL A 313 -19.37 1.25 -12.99
CA VAL A 313 -20.43 0.26 -12.96
C VAL A 313 -21.47 0.59 -14.04
N GLN A 314 -21.64 -0.32 -14.97
CA GLN A 314 -22.65 -0.25 -16.02
C GLN A 314 -23.89 -1.08 -15.70
N PHE A 315 -23.70 -2.16 -14.93
CA PHE A 315 -24.76 -3.07 -14.57
C PHE A 315 -24.50 -3.64 -13.18
N GLN A 316 -25.57 -3.80 -12.40
CA GLN A 316 -25.60 -4.51 -11.12
C GLN A 316 -26.64 -5.63 -11.22
N SER A 317 -26.31 -6.81 -10.63
CA SER A 317 -27.17 -8.00 -10.71
C SER A 317 -28.54 -7.82 -10.06
N GLU A 318 -28.56 -7.04 -8.97
CA GLU A 318 -29.77 -6.72 -8.25
C GLU A 318 -30.11 -5.22 -8.47
N PRO A 319 -31.33 -4.88 -8.94
CA PRO A 319 -31.75 -3.50 -9.13
C PRO A 319 -31.68 -2.69 -7.82
N ALA A 320 -31.39 -1.39 -7.93
CA ALA A 320 -31.47 -0.47 -6.79
C ALA A 320 -32.87 -0.48 -6.17
N GLY A 321 -32.94 -0.49 -4.83
CA GLY A 321 -34.18 -0.58 -4.06
C GLY A 321 -34.71 -2.02 -3.86
N THR A 322 -34.04 -3.04 -4.44
CA THR A 322 -34.36 -4.44 -4.14
C THR A 322 -33.94 -4.78 -2.72
N SER A 323 -34.82 -5.40 -1.94
CA SER A 323 -34.50 -5.95 -0.63
C SER A 323 -33.82 -7.30 -0.79
N VAL A 324 -32.63 -7.44 -0.25
CA VAL A 324 -31.83 -8.68 -0.26
C VAL A 324 -31.34 -9.01 1.14
N GLU A 325 -31.07 -10.27 1.38
CA GLU A 325 -30.49 -10.76 2.65
C GLU A 325 -29.04 -10.24 2.81
N VAL A 326 -28.67 -9.83 4.02
CA VAL A 326 -27.28 -9.51 4.36
C VAL A 326 -26.38 -10.71 4.04
N GLY A 327 -25.21 -10.46 3.46
CA GLY A 327 -24.35 -11.50 2.91
C GLY A 327 -24.57 -11.78 1.42
N THR A 328 -25.65 -11.31 0.81
CA THR A 328 -25.92 -11.50 -0.63
C THR A 328 -24.78 -10.94 -1.49
N VAL A 329 -24.50 -11.61 -2.62
CA VAL A 329 -23.47 -11.22 -3.59
C VAL A 329 -24.09 -10.35 -4.68
N ILE A 330 -23.56 -9.16 -4.85
CA ILE A 330 -23.93 -8.24 -5.93
C ILE A 330 -22.85 -8.32 -7.01
N ASN A 331 -23.20 -8.84 -8.18
CA ASN A 331 -22.30 -8.88 -9.32
C ASN A 331 -22.39 -7.56 -10.08
N LEU A 332 -21.24 -6.93 -10.32
CA LEU A 332 -21.12 -5.68 -11.04
C LEU A 332 -20.39 -5.88 -12.36
N THR A 333 -20.95 -5.38 -13.45
CA THR A 333 -20.24 -5.29 -14.72
C THR A 333 -19.67 -3.88 -14.88
N MET A 334 -18.36 -3.82 -15.05
CA MET A 334 -17.61 -2.58 -15.23
C MET A 334 -17.36 -2.31 -16.72
N SER A 335 -17.39 -1.05 -17.12
CA SER A 335 -16.92 -0.62 -18.45
C SER A 335 -16.22 0.72 -18.38
N ILE A 336 -15.31 0.94 -19.31
CA ILE A 336 -14.67 2.23 -19.54
C ILE A 336 -15.53 2.94 -20.59
N ASN A 337 -16.03 4.12 -20.25
CA ASN A 337 -16.69 4.98 -21.24
C ASN A 337 -15.60 5.61 -22.12
N ASP A 338 -15.30 4.96 -23.23
CA ASP A 338 -14.47 5.56 -24.28
C ASP A 338 -15.29 6.69 -24.94
N GLN A 339 -15.13 7.91 -24.43
CA GLN A 339 -15.71 9.14 -25.02
C GLN A 339 -14.82 9.65 -26.17
N SER A 340 -14.21 8.74 -26.94
CA SER A 340 -13.51 9.07 -28.18
C SER A 340 -14.33 8.61 -29.38
N GLY A 341 -15.34 9.40 -29.72
CA GLY A 341 -16.15 9.31 -30.92
C GLY A 341 -16.25 10.66 -31.59
#